data_5e192dc4eeeb5d1f4951282f321ab6ca
#
_entry.id   5e192dc4eeeb5d1f4951282f321ab6ca
#
_cell.length_a   1.000
_cell.length_b   1.000
_cell.length_c   1.000
_cell.angle_alpha   90.00
_cell.angle_beta   90.00
_cell.angle_gamma   90.00
#
_symmetry.space_group_name_H-M   'P 1'
#
loop_
_entity.id
_entity.type
_entity.pdbx_description
1 polymer ?
#
loop_
_entity_poly.entity_id
_entity_poly.type
_entity_poly.pdbx_seq_one_letter_code
_entity_poly.pdbx_strand_id
1 'polypeptide(L)'
;MHCFVKQKNPFKTQRGVRSMAMKSFPRTEVAGVSLPRMLMGTNWVYGWSHTGAAADRNIVRMNSNREAIQQMLEAYLAYDINALMGPISDKPFTYDAIHAAEDKTGKGIILIDTPILNVDDTPEGRREAERVLDKVQKGGATFCLIHHSSAEQLVNKNKQTIERLPDYLSMIRDRGMIPGLSAHMPELVLYSDKNEYDVQTYIQIYNCMGFMMQVEIEAVNKIIHEAKKPVMTIKSMAAGRCSPFVGITFSYNTIRPCDMVTVGAMTADEVHEDVEIAMAALEHRRPDLEGRNSPNRTEILQ
;
A
#
# COMPACT_ATOMS: atom_id res chain seq x y z
N MET A 1 -12.84 46.42 51.08
CA MET A 1 -12.42 45.03 51.42
C MET A 1 -12.88 44.15 50.29
N HIS A 2 -12.01 43.91 49.30
CA HIS A 2 -12.30 43.08 48.10
C HIS A 2 -11.64 41.70 48.31
N CYS A 3 -12.47 40.70 48.38
CA CYS A 3 -12.04 39.31 48.54
C CYS A 3 -11.79 38.72 47.14
N PHE A 4 -10.52 38.51 46.76
CA PHE A 4 -10.13 37.80 45.53
C PHE A 4 -10.23 36.29 45.79
N VAL A 5 -11.17 35.64 45.15
CA VAL A 5 -11.27 34.19 45.07
C VAL A 5 -10.34 33.72 43.95
N LYS A 6 -9.25 33.04 44.28
CA LYS A 6 -8.37 32.32 43.32
C LYS A 6 -9.13 31.13 42.74
N GLN A 7 -9.52 31.23 41.47
CA GLN A 7 -9.94 30.05 40.69
C GLN A 7 -8.74 29.13 40.45
N LYS A 8 -8.79 27.92 40.97
CA LYS A 8 -7.88 26.85 40.65
C LYS A 8 -8.23 26.29 39.27
N ASN A 9 -7.26 26.31 38.36
CA ASN A 9 -7.36 25.73 37.01
C ASN A 9 -7.30 24.20 37.10
N PRO A 10 -8.35 23.42 36.66
CA PRO A 10 -8.39 21.98 36.87
C PRO A 10 -7.74 21.15 35.76
N PHE A 11 -7.01 21.75 34.82
CA PHE A 11 -6.38 21.01 33.73
C PHE A 11 -4.85 20.90 33.88
N LYS A 12 -4.41 20.09 34.87
CA LYS A 12 -3.06 19.52 34.90
C LYS A 12 -3.12 18.09 35.41
N THR A 13 -3.61 17.18 34.57
CA THR A 13 -3.23 15.79 34.64
C THR A 13 -2.17 15.55 33.58
N GLN A 14 -0.90 15.66 33.96
CA GLN A 14 0.19 15.01 33.24
C GLN A 14 -0.03 13.51 33.36
N ARG A 15 -0.70 12.89 32.39
CA ARG A 15 -0.54 11.46 32.16
C ARG A 15 0.86 11.26 31.60
N GLY A 16 1.70 10.63 32.39
CA GLY A 16 3.01 10.16 31.93
C GLY A 16 2.80 9.29 30.70
N VAL A 17 3.33 9.75 29.56
CA VAL A 17 3.47 8.96 28.35
C VAL A 17 4.40 7.80 28.73
N ARG A 18 3.83 6.64 29.09
CA ARG A 18 4.57 5.39 29.04
C ARG A 18 4.97 5.22 27.58
N SER A 19 6.24 5.36 27.27
CA SER A 19 6.84 4.88 26.04
C SER A 19 6.63 3.35 26.01
N MET A 20 5.46 2.90 25.57
CA MET A 20 5.31 1.54 25.11
C MET A 20 6.13 1.43 23.84
N ALA A 21 7.15 0.58 23.81
CA ALA A 21 7.82 0.24 22.59
C ALA A 21 6.74 -0.17 21.58
N MET A 22 6.67 0.54 20.45
CA MET A 22 5.68 0.25 19.41
C MET A 22 5.89 -1.18 18.93
N LYS A 23 4.80 -1.97 18.87
CA LYS A 23 4.86 -3.36 18.46
C LYS A 23 5.14 -3.44 16.96
N SER A 24 6.16 -4.23 16.60
CA SER A 24 6.51 -4.48 15.20
C SER A 24 5.33 -5.14 14.45
N PHE A 25 5.05 -4.67 13.24
CA PHE A 25 3.94 -5.19 12.42
C PHE A 25 4.29 -6.59 11.88
N PRO A 26 3.32 -7.53 11.81
CA PRO A 26 3.54 -8.88 11.28
C PRO A 26 4.12 -8.87 9.86
N ARG A 27 4.98 -9.84 9.58
CA ARG A 27 5.71 -9.94 8.31
C ARG A 27 5.41 -11.23 7.57
N THR A 28 5.70 -11.24 6.29
CA THR A 28 5.66 -12.39 5.40
C THR A 28 6.92 -12.43 4.54
N GLU A 29 7.09 -13.46 3.75
CA GLU A 29 8.24 -13.62 2.86
C GLU A 29 7.79 -13.69 1.40
N VAL A 30 8.48 -12.96 0.52
CA VAL A 30 8.29 -12.99 -0.93
C VAL A 30 9.65 -13.14 -1.59
N ALA A 31 9.88 -14.25 -2.26
CA ALA A 31 11.15 -14.54 -2.96
C ALA A 31 12.41 -14.35 -2.07
N GLY A 32 12.35 -14.76 -0.80
CA GLY A 32 13.45 -14.61 0.16
C GLY A 32 13.55 -13.23 0.81
N VAL A 33 12.69 -12.28 0.45
CA VAL A 33 12.65 -10.95 1.07
C VAL A 33 11.54 -10.89 2.11
N SER A 34 11.89 -10.53 3.34
CA SER A 34 10.91 -10.29 4.40
C SER A 34 10.21 -8.96 4.16
N LEU A 35 8.88 -8.97 4.02
CA LEU A 35 8.02 -7.80 3.83
C LEU A 35 7.01 -7.66 4.98
N PRO A 36 6.69 -6.44 5.43
CA PRO A 36 5.57 -6.25 6.36
C PRO A 36 4.26 -6.62 5.67
N ARG A 37 3.31 -7.17 6.40
CA ARG A 37 1.98 -7.50 5.85
C ARG A 37 1.12 -6.27 5.57
N MET A 38 1.55 -5.08 6.00
CA MET A 38 1.03 -3.79 5.54
C MET A 38 2.10 -3.12 4.68
N LEU A 39 1.71 -2.63 3.51
CA LEU A 39 2.56 -1.89 2.59
C LEU A 39 2.11 -0.43 2.52
N MET A 40 3.07 0.48 2.44
CA MET A 40 2.80 1.91 2.24
C MET A 40 2.37 2.17 0.80
N GLY A 41 1.16 2.71 0.59
CA GLY A 41 0.65 3.10 -0.73
C GLY A 41 0.95 4.56 -1.05
N THR A 42 1.13 4.88 -2.33
CA THR A 42 1.55 6.22 -2.80
C THR A 42 0.43 7.09 -3.39
N ASN A 43 -0.75 6.55 -3.67
CA ASN A 43 -1.81 7.29 -4.36
C ASN A 43 -2.24 8.56 -3.62
N TRP A 44 -2.30 8.53 -2.29
CA TRP A 44 -2.63 9.64 -1.40
C TRP A 44 -1.48 10.64 -1.20
N VAL A 45 -0.37 10.39 -1.87
CA VAL A 45 0.78 11.31 -1.96
C VAL A 45 0.85 11.94 -3.35
N TYR A 46 0.53 11.14 -4.40
CA TYR A 46 0.71 11.58 -5.79
C TYR A 46 -0.54 12.24 -6.41
N GLY A 47 -1.64 12.33 -5.67
CA GLY A 47 -2.87 12.96 -6.16
C GLY A 47 -3.74 12.02 -7.00
N TRP A 48 -3.77 10.73 -6.69
CA TRP A 48 -4.59 9.74 -7.38
C TRP A 48 -5.67 9.17 -6.45
N SER A 49 -6.62 10.02 -6.05
CA SER A 49 -7.67 9.68 -5.08
C SER A 49 -8.71 8.69 -5.63
N HIS A 50 -8.88 8.59 -6.93
CA HIS A 50 -10.01 7.91 -7.58
C HIS A 50 -11.39 8.41 -7.15
N THR A 51 -11.47 9.64 -6.64
CA THR A 51 -12.73 10.28 -6.21
C THR A 51 -13.07 11.49 -7.08
N GLY A 52 -12.06 12.19 -7.60
CA GLY A 52 -12.26 13.30 -8.54
C GLY A 52 -11.15 14.34 -8.47
N ALA A 53 -11.08 15.17 -9.52
CA ALA A 53 -9.98 16.13 -9.70
C ALA A 53 -9.82 17.14 -8.55
N ALA A 54 -10.88 17.46 -7.81
CA ALA A 54 -10.79 18.36 -6.65
C ALA A 54 -10.02 17.69 -5.50
N ALA A 55 -10.30 16.42 -5.22
CA ALA A 55 -9.58 15.63 -4.23
C ALA A 55 -8.12 15.43 -4.64
N ASP A 56 -7.85 15.11 -5.90
CA ASP A 56 -6.50 14.96 -6.44
C ASP A 56 -5.66 16.23 -6.24
N ARG A 57 -6.20 17.40 -6.61
CA ARG A 57 -5.53 18.68 -6.38
C ARG A 57 -5.31 18.98 -4.90
N ASN A 58 -6.24 18.61 -4.04
CA ASN A 58 -6.08 18.80 -2.60
C ASN A 58 -4.94 17.94 -2.03
N ILE A 59 -4.86 16.66 -2.43
CA ILE A 59 -3.78 15.76 -2.05
C ILE A 59 -2.43 16.33 -2.49
N VAL A 60 -2.29 16.71 -3.76
CA VAL A 60 -1.04 17.29 -4.28
C VAL A 60 -0.62 18.51 -3.48
N ARG A 61 -1.56 19.41 -3.18
CA ARG A 61 -1.27 20.63 -2.40
C ARG A 61 -0.79 20.34 -0.98
N MET A 62 -1.36 19.31 -0.33
CA MET A 62 -1.08 19.02 1.07
C MET A 62 0.11 18.06 1.24
N ASN A 63 0.19 17.03 0.42
CA ASN A 63 1.03 15.86 0.67
C ASN A 63 2.17 15.67 -0.33
N SER A 64 2.12 16.28 -1.53
CA SER A 64 3.19 16.10 -2.51
C SER A 64 4.38 17.03 -2.22
N ASN A 65 4.91 16.96 -1.01
CA ASN A 65 6.10 17.67 -0.57
C ASN A 65 6.95 16.75 0.31
N ARG A 66 8.25 17.04 0.40
CA ARG A 66 9.22 16.21 1.11
C ARG A 66 8.84 15.97 2.57
N GLU A 67 8.46 17.04 3.28
CA GLU A 67 8.22 17.00 4.72
C GLU A 67 7.00 16.14 5.07
N ALA A 68 5.91 16.28 4.34
CA ALA A 68 4.70 15.48 4.55
C ALA A 68 4.95 14.00 4.24
N ILE A 69 5.65 13.70 3.15
CA ILE A 69 6.01 12.33 2.78
C ILE A 69 6.93 11.73 3.84
N GLN A 70 7.97 12.44 4.26
CA GLN A 70 8.90 12.00 5.28
C GLN A 70 8.19 11.66 6.59
N GLN A 71 7.29 12.53 7.08
CA GLN A 71 6.53 12.28 8.30
C GLN A 71 5.65 11.03 8.22
N MET A 72 5.00 10.79 7.08
CA MET A 72 4.25 9.56 6.85
C MET A 72 5.15 8.32 6.89
N LEU A 73 6.28 8.35 6.18
CA LEU A 73 7.23 7.23 6.15
C LEU A 73 7.76 6.93 7.56
N GLU A 74 8.11 7.95 8.34
CA GLU A 74 8.55 7.81 9.73
C GLU A 74 7.47 7.14 10.61
N ALA A 75 6.20 7.53 10.44
CA ALA A 75 5.08 6.92 11.17
C ALA A 75 4.93 5.43 10.86
N TYR A 76 5.05 5.01 9.61
CA TYR A 76 5.06 3.60 9.23
C TYR A 76 6.31 2.86 9.77
N LEU A 77 7.49 3.47 9.64
CA LEU A 77 8.75 2.89 10.11
C LEU A 77 8.78 2.69 11.63
N ALA A 78 8.01 3.46 12.39
CA ALA A 78 7.86 3.25 13.83
C ALA A 78 7.30 1.86 14.18
N TYR A 79 6.54 1.24 13.27
CA TYR A 79 5.98 -0.12 13.40
C TYR A 79 6.74 -1.16 12.57
N ASP A 80 7.93 -0.88 12.07
CA ASP A 80 8.69 -1.72 11.13
C ASP A 80 7.94 -2.03 9.82
N ILE A 81 7.00 -1.18 9.45
CA ILE A 81 6.38 -1.19 8.14
C ILE A 81 7.32 -0.41 7.22
N ASN A 82 8.16 -1.14 6.47
CA ASN A 82 9.26 -0.58 5.71
C ASN A 82 9.23 -0.95 4.22
N ALA A 83 8.05 -1.13 3.65
CA ALA A 83 7.92 -1.38 2.21
C ALA A 83 6.98 -0.36 1.57
N LEU A 84 7.49 0.40 0.60
CA LEU A 84 6.77 1.44 -0.15
C LEU A 84 6.43 0.92 -1.55
N MET A 85 5.16 1.02 -1.94
CA MET A 85 4.66 0.53 -3.23
C MET A 85 4.00 1.63 -4.05
N GLY A 86 4.39 1.73 -5.31
CA GLY A 86 3.82 2.63 -6.30
C GLY A 86 4.78 2.91 -7.45
N PRO A 87 4.45 3.77 -8.41
CA PRO A 87 5.34 4.17 -9.50
C PRO A 87 6.37 5.22 -9.02
N ILE A 88 7.25 4.78 -8.13
CA ILE A 88 8.20 5.65 -7.40
C ILE A 88 9.19 6.29 -8.36
N SER A 89 9.69 5.53 -9.31
CA SER A 89 10.64 6.02 -10.32
C SER A 89 10.08 7.16 -11.19
N ASP A 90 8.77 7.25 -11.35
CA ASP A 90 8.11 8.36 -12.06
C ASP A 90 7.96 9.64 -11.22
N LYS A 91 8.27 9.56 -9.93
CA LYS A 91 8.14 10.65 -8.96
C LYS A 91 9.45 10.86 -8.20
N PRO A 92 10.52 11.33 -8.86
CA PRO A 92 11.87 11.40 -8.28
C PRO A 92 11.95 12.25 -6.99
N PHE A 93 11.06 13.21 -6.79
CA PHE A 93 10.99 13.99 -5.56
C PHE A 93 10.70 13.14 -4.30
N THR A 94 10.20 11.93 -4.47
CA THR A 94 9.92 11.01 -3.36
C THR A 94 11.21 10.47 -2.73
N TYR A 95 12.28 10.33 -3.52
CA TYR A 95 13.56 9.80 -3.03
C TYR A 95 14.18 10.65 -1.93
N ASP A 96 14.07 11.99 -2.01
CA ASP A 96 14.57 12.90 -0.97
C ASP A 96 13.86 12.66 0.38
N ALA A 97 12.57 12.35 0.34
CA ALA A 97 11.80 12.03 1.54
C ALA A 97 12.13 10.64 2.07
N ILE A 98 12.34 9.66 1.18
CA ILE A 98 12.76 8.30 1.53
C ILE A 98 14.10 8.36 2.27
N HIS A 99 15.12 8.94 1.68
CA HIS A 99 16.45 9.04 2.30
C HIS A 99 16.42 9.81 3.61
N ALA A 100 15.64 10.90 3.69
CA ALA A 100 15.52 11.64 4.94
C ALA A 100 14.84 10.83 6.07
N ALA A 101 13.85 9.98 5.73
CA ALA A 101 13.22 9.09 6.69
C ALA A 101 14.16 7.94 7.11
N GLU A 102 14.91 7.37 6.17
CA GLU A 102 15.93 6.35 6.44
C GLU A 102 17.03 6.88 7.35
N ASP A 103 17.60 8.05 7.03
CA ASP A 103 18.64 8.70 7.83
C ASP A 103 18.16 8.99 9.25
N LYS A 104 16.94 9.48 9.40
CA LYS A 104 16.39 9.83 10.72
C LYS A 104 16.05 8.61 11.56
N THR A 105 15.54 7.54 10.94
CA THR A 105 15.07 6.36 11.68
C THR A 105 16.11 5.24 11.79
N GLY A 106 17.14 5.26 10.94
CA GLY A 106 18.11 4.19 10.80
C GLY A 106 17.54 2.91 10.16
N LYS A 107 16.37 2.99 9.51
CA LYS A 107 15.68 1.85 8.91
C LYS A 107 15.56 2.00 7.40
N GLY A 108 16.04 1.01 6.65
CA GLY A 108 15.94 0.99 5.18
C GLY A 108 14.52 0.70 4.68
N ILE A 109 14.15 1.32 3.56
CA ILE A 109 12.85 1.16 2.90
C ILE A 109 12.99 0.26 1.67
N ILE A 110 12.19 -0.81 1.60
CA ILE A 110 12.11 -1.70 0.45
C ILE A 110 11.19 -1.06 -0.60
N LEU A 111 11.71 -0.82 -1.80
CA LEU A 111 10.96 -0.20 -2.88
C LEU A 111 10.33 -1.26 -3.78
N ILE A 112 9.00 -1.17 -3.95
CA ILE A 112 8.18 -1.99 -4.84
C ILE A 112 7.66 -1.06 -5.94
N ASP A 113 8.39 -0.98 -7.05
CA ASP A 113 8.03 -0.08 -8.14
C ASP A 113 7.01 -0.71 -9.09
N THR A 114 6.10 0.11 -9.62
CA THR A 114 5.03 -0.33 -10.51
C THR A 114 5.07 0.44 -11.84
N PRO A 115 6.10 0.24 -12.67
CA PRO A 115 6.28 1.01 -13.89
C PRO A 115 5.26 0.68 -14.97
N ILE A 116 4.87 1.70 -15.75
CA ILE A 116 4.15 1.52 -17.01
C ILE A 116 5.20 1.26 -18.09
N LEU A 117 5.07 0.13 -18.78
CA LEU A 117 5.95 -0.24 -19.90
C LEU A 117 5.23 -0.04 -21.23
N ASN A 118 5.96 0.39 -22.25
CA ASN A 118 5.47 0.26 -23.61
C ASN A 118 5.55 -1.23 -24.01
N VAL A 119 4.40 -1.82 -24.28
CA VAL A 119 4.26 -3.24 -24.62
C VAL A 119 3.94 -3.46 -26.11
N ASP A 120 4.11 -2.46 -26.96
CA ASP A 120 4.00 -2.61 -28.40
C ASP A 120 5.01 -3.63 -28.92
N ASP A 121 4.58 -4.48 -29.86
CA ASP A 121 5.43 -5.51 -30.47
C ASP A 121 6.33 -4.92 -31.56
N THR A 122 7.15 -3.95 -31.16
CA THR A 122 8.09 -3.24 -32.02
C THR A 122 9.46 -3.11 -31.36
N PRO A 123 10.54 -2.97 -32.15
CA PRO A 123 11.86 -2.68 -31.59
C PRO A 123 11.89 -1.38 -30.77
N GLU A 124 11.08 -0.40 -31.12
CA GLU A 124 10.89 0.87 -30.40
C GLU A 124 10.28 0.63 -29.01
N GLY A 125 9.15 -0.07 -28.96
CA GLY A 125 8.47 -0.40 -27.71
C GLY A 125 9.38 -1.16 -26.74
N ARG A 126 10.15 -2.13 -27.28
CA ARG A 126 11.15 -2.85 -26.49
C ARG A 126 12.23 -1.93 -25.90
N ARG A 127 12.83 -1.06 -26.72
CA ARG A 127 13.84 -0.10 -26.22
C ARG A 127 13.29 0.86 -25.17
N GLU A 128 12.03 1.27 -25.32
CA GLU A 128 11.37 2.13 -24.33
C GLU A 128 11.13 1.39 -23.01
N ALA A 129 10.63 0.15 -23.07
CA ALA A 129 10.48 -0.69 -21.88
C ALA A 129 11.82 -0.90 -21.15
N GLU A 130 12.91 -1.17 -21.88
CA GLU A 130 14.25 -1.31 -21.33
C GLU A 130 14.70 -0.01 -20.60
N ARG A 131 14.49 1.17 -21.22
CA ARG A 131 14.81 2.45 -20.59
C ARG A 131 14.04 2.72 -19.31
N VAL A 132 12.75 2.34 -19.27
CA VAL A 132 11.93 2.45 -18.07
C VAL A 132 12.46 1.52 -16.97
N LEU A 133 12.78 0.28 -17.30
CA LEU A 133 13.34 -0.69 -16.34
C LEU A 133 14.72 -0.27 -15.83
N ASP A 134 15.58 0.35 -16.67
CA ASP A 134 16.86 0.93 -16.24
C ASP A 134 16.64 2.06 -15.20
N LYS A 135 15.61 2.87 -15.41
CA LYS A 135 15.25 3.94 -14.46
C LYS A 135 14.78 3.38 -13.12
N VAL A 136 13.94 2.33 -13.14
CA VAL A 136 13.48 1.63 -11.95
C VAL A 136 14.66 1.03 -11.17
N GLN A 137 15.57 0.34 -11.88
CA GLN A 137 16.78 -0.22 -11.27
C GLN A 137 17.66 0.86 -10.62
N LYS A 138 17.91 1.97 -11.32
CA LYS A 138 18.68 3.11 -10.81
C LYS A 138 18.04 3.73 -9.57
N GLY A 139 16.72 3.68 -9.46
CA GLY A 139 15.97 4.10 -8.27
C GLY A 139 16.09 3.14 -7.07
N GLY A 140 16.79 2.01 -7.21
CA GLY A 140 17.02 1.06 -6.13
C GLY A 140 15.83 0.16 -5.81
N ALA A 141 14.91 -0.04 -6.76
CA ALA A 141 13.76 -0.92 -6.55
C ALA A 141 14.20 -2.39 -6.32
N THR A 142 13.71 -2.99 -5.25
CA THR A 142 13.88 -4.42 -4.97
C THR A 142 12.89 -5.24 -5.80
N PHE A 143 11.65 -4.77 -5.89
CA PHE A 143 10.60 -5.40 -6.69
C PHE A 143 10.18 -4.49 -7.84
N CYS A 144 9.95 -5.09 -9.00
CA CYS A 144 9.39 -4.40 -10.17
C CYS A 144 8.13 -5.16 -10.63
N LEU A 145 6.97 -4.56 -10.40
CA LEU A 145 5.68 -5.13 -10.76
C LEU A 145 5.10 -4.38 -11.96
N ILE A 146 5.05 -5.03 -13.11
CA ILE A 146 4.54 -4.41 -14.34
C ILE A 146 3.13 -3.88 -14.10
N HIS A 147 2.94 -2.59 -14.33
CA HIS A 147 1.67 -1.90 -14.07
C HIS A 147 0.52 -2.52 -14.87
N HIS A 148 -0.67 -2.55 -14.27
CA HIS A 148 -1.86 -3.17 -14.89
C HIS A 148 -2.15 -2.65 -16.30
N SER A 149 -1.98 -1.34 -16.55
CA SER A 149 -2.22 -0.76 -17.87
C SER A 149 -1.32 -1.30 -18.98
N SER A 150 -0.18 -1.88 -18.63
CA SER A 150 0.72 -2.58 -19.55
C SER A 150 0.42 -4.08 -19.58
N ALA A 151 0.40 -4.72 -18.40
CA ALA A 151 0.24 -6.17 -18.30
C ALA A 151 -1.11 -6.67 -18.86
N GLU A 152 -2.18 -5.92 -18.66
CA GLU A 152 -3.54 -6.29 -19.14
C GLU A 152 -3.66 -6.25 -20.66
N GLN A 153 -2.86 -5.43 -21.35
CA GLN A 153 -2.81 -5.41 -22.83
C GLN A 153 -2.22 -6.70 -23.41
N LEU A 154 -1.44 -7.43 -22.64
CA LEU A 154 -0.81 -8.68 -23.06
C LEU A 154 -1.71 -9.91 -22.85
N VAL A 155 -2.88 -9.75 -22.21
CA VAL A 155 -3.78 -10.86 -21.89
C VAL A 155 -4.49 -11.39 -23.14
N ASN A 156 -4.29 -12.68 -23.39
CA ASN A 156 -5.02 -13.43 -24.42
C ASN A 156 -5.99 -14.41 -23.77
N LYS A 157 -7.28 -13.99 -23.67
CA LYS A 157 -8.31 -14.80 -23.00
C LYS A 157 -8.59 -16.12 -23.72
N ASN A 158 -8.47 -16.16 -25.05
CA ASN A 158 -8.74 -17.38 -25.82
C ASN A 158 -7.67 -18.46 -25.56
N LYS A 159 -6.42 -18.05 -25.47
CA LYS A 159 -5.28 -18.96 -25.16
C LYS A 159 -5.07 -19.13 -23.65
N GLN A 160 -5.65 -18.26 -22.84
CA GLN A 160 -5.38 -18.14 -21.39
C GLN A 160 -3.89 -17.94 -21.10
N THR A 161 -3.27 -17.02 -21.84
CA THR A 161 -1.87 -16.64 -21.74
C THR A 161 -1.73 -15.14 -21.51
N ILE A 162 -0.53 -14.71 -21.11
CA ILE A 162 -0.11 -13.32 -21.11
C ILE A 162 1.04 -13.24 -22.12
N GLU A 163 0.73 -12.74 -23.31
CA GLU A 163 1.62 -12.78 -24.47
C GLU A 163 2.92 -12.00 -24.19
N ARG A 164 4.08 -12.57 -24.55
CA ARG A 164 5.40 -11.96 -24.34
C ARG A 164 5.77 -11.59 -22.90
N LEU A 165 4.95 -11.98 -21.90
CA LEU A 165 5.28 -11.70 -20.50
C LEU A 165 6.65 -12.24 -20.10
N PRO A 166 7.08 -13.46 -20.48
CA PRO A 166 8.40 -13.97 -20.13
C PRO A 166 9.56 -13.06 -20.52
N ASP A 167 9.45 -12.34 -21.66
CA ASP A 167 10.50 -11.41 -22.11
C ASP A 167 10.66 -10.26 -21.12
N TYR A 168 9.55 -9.67 -20.66
CA TYR A 168 9.59 -8.57 -19.69
C TYR A 168 10.05 -9.02 -18.30
N LEU A 169 9.67 -10.25 -17.88
CA LEU A 169 10.14 -10.81 -16.61
C LEU A 169 11.66 -11.04 -16.65
N SER A 170 12.20 -11.54 -17.78
CA SER A 170 13.65 -11.67 -17.98
C SER A 170 14.35 -10.32 -17.90
N MET A 171 13.83 -9.29 -18.57
CA MET A 171 14.39 -7.93 -18.51
C MET A 171 14.47 -7.39 -17.07
N ILE A 172 13.48 -7.71 -16.23
CA ILE A 172 13.46 -7.33 -14.81
C ILE A 172 14.53 -8.11 -14.05
N ARG A 173 14.61 -9.44 -14.26
CA ARG A 173 15.63 -10.29 -13.64
C ARG A 173 17.05 -9.89 -14.01
N ASP A 174 17.30 -9.59 -15.28
CA ASP A 174 18.61 -9.17 -15.79
C ASP A 174 19.15 -7.90 -15.09
N ARG A 175 18.24 -7.13 -14.49
CA ARG A 175 18.54 -5.94 -13.69
C ARG A 175 18.60 -6.21 -12.18
N GLY A 176 18.55 -7.47 -11.76
CA GLY A 176 18.63 -7.87 -10.36
C GLY A 176 17.37 -7.59 -9.53
N MET A 177 16.26 -7.24 -10.17
CA MET A 177 14.99 -6.98 -9.49
C MET A 177 14.11 -8.23 -9.45
N ILE A 178 13.19 -8.28 -8.48
CA ILE A 178 12.22 -9.37 -8.31
C ILE A 178 10.96 -9.01 -9.10
N PRO A 179 10.55 -9.84 -10.10
CA PRO A 179 9.41 -9.54 -10.95
C PRO A 179 8.07 -9.86 -10.27
N GLY A 180 7.08 -9.04 -10.57
CA GLY A 180 5.69 -9.24 -10.20
C GLY A 180 4.74 -8.62 -11.22
N LEU A 181 3.44 -8.75 -10.98
CA LEU A 181 2.40 -8.15 -11.80
C LEU A 181 1.45 -7.30 -10.97
N SER A 182 1.10 -6.14 -11.47
CA SER A 182 -0.01 -5.37 -10.94
C SER A 182 -1.28 -5.70 -11.74
N ALA A 183 -2.33 -6.17 -11.08
CA ALA A 183 -3.55 -6.61 -11.72
C ALA A 183 -4.77 -5.83 -11.21
N HIS A 184 -5.56 -5.31 -12.15
CA HIS A 184 -6.98 -5.03 -11.93
C HIS A 184 -7.82 -6.18 -12.47
N MET A 185 -7.35 -6.83 -13.53
CA MET A 185 -7.95 -8.00 -14.17
C MET A 185 -7.47 -9.29 -13.47
N PRO A 186 -8.39 -10.08 -12.86
CA PRO A 186 -8.01 -11.29 -12.13
C PRO A 186 -7.32 -12.35 -12.98
N GLU A 187 -7.55 -12.34 -14.29
CA GLU A 187 -6.92 -13.24 -15.25
C GLU A 187 -5.39 -13.17 -15.23
N LEU A 188 -4.80 -12.01 -14.84
CA LEU A 188 -3.35 -11.91 -14.70
C LEU A 188 -2.81 -12.89 -13.66
N VAL A 189 -3.50 -13.04 -12.52
CA VAL A 189 -3.13 -14.02 -11.49
C VAL A 189 -3.34 -15.44 -12.00
N LEU A 190 -4.55 -15.73 -12.52
CA LEU A 190 -4.93 -17.06 -12.98
C LEU A 190 -4.03 -17.57 -14.11
N TYR A 191 -3.77 -16.73 -15.11
CA TYR A 191 -2.96 -17.15 -16.27
C TYR A 191 -1.47 -17.23 -15.94
N SER A 192 -0.97 -16.38 -15.03
CA SER A 192 0.39 -16.50 -14.53
C SER A 192 0.63 -17.82 -13.81
N ASP A 193 -0.25 -18.18 -12.91
CA ASP A 193 -0.15 -19.43 -12.14
C ASP A 193 -0.35 -20.66 -13.02
N LYS A 194 -1.28 -20.59 -13.99
CA LYS A 194 -1.53 -21.67 -14.95
C LYS A 194 -0.33 -21.96 -15.85
N ASN A 195 0.32 -20.90 -16.35
CA ASN A 195 1.43 -21.02 -17.28
C ASN A 195 2.81 -21.02 -16.59
N GLU A 196 2.83 -20.98 -15.26
CA GLU A 196 4.04 -21.03 -14.43
C GLU A 196 5.07 -19.96 -14.78
N TYR A 197 4.58 -18.73 -15.10
CA TYR A 197 5.47 -17.62 -15.37
C TYR A 197 6.32 -17.25 -14.14
N ASP A 198 7.54 -16.73 -14.35
CA ASP A 198 8.45 -16.32 -13.27
C ASP A 198 7.98 -15.03 -12.57
N VAL A 199 6.78 -15.06 -12.03
CA VAL A 199 6.20 -14.00 -11.20
C VAL A 199 6.31 -14.41 -9.74
N GLN A 200 6.73 -13.49 -8.87
CA GLN A 200 6.95 -13.78 -7.45
C GLN A 200 5.86 -13.24 -6.52
N THR A 201 5.08 -12.28 -7.01
CA THR A 201 3.96 -11.70 -6.29
C THR A 201 3.00 -10.99 -7.25
N TYR A 202 1.78 -10.77 -6.80
CA TYR A 202 0.74 -10.07 -7.53
C TYR A 202 0.23 -8.88 -6.73
N ILE A 203 -0.10 -7.77 -7.40
CA ILE A 203 -1.03 -6.78 -6.87
C ILE A 203 -2.42 -7.15 -7.38
N GLN A 204 -3.44 -7.14 -6.51
CA GLN A 204 -4.83 -7.38 -6.87
C GLN A 204 -5.77 -6.40 -6.16
N ILE A 205 -6.71 -5.80 -6.89
CA ILE A 205 -7.78 -5.02 -6.26
C ILE A 205 -8.65 -5.95 -5.43
N TYR A 206 -8.83 -5.59 -4.15
CA TYR A 206 -9.69 -6.35 -3.25
C TYR A 206 -10.25 -5.46 -2.14
N ASN A 207 -11.55 -5.29 -2.09
CA ASN A 207 -12.22 -4.49 -1.05
C ASN A 207 -13.67 -4.95 -0.85
N CYS A 208 -14.25 -4.60 0.31
CA CYS A 208 -15.60 -4.99 0.72
C CYS A 208 -16.73 -4.35 -0.10
N MET A 209 -16.44 -3.42 -1.00
CA MET A 209 -17.43 -2.70 -1.80
C MET A 209 -17.45 -3.12 -3.27
N GLY A 210 -16.55 -4.02 -3.69
CA GLY A 210 -16.38 -4.36 -5.12
C GLY A 210 -15.87 -3.20 -5.98
N PHE A 211 -15.35 -2.14 -5.33
CA PHE A 211 -14.93 -0.93 -6.04
C PHE A 211 -13.77 -1.21 -6.99
N MET A 212 -13.96 -0.90 -8.27
CA MET A 212 -13.03 -1.18 -9.38
C MET A 212 -12.68 -2.67 -9.56
N MET A 213 -13.36 -3.58 -8.90
CA MET A 213 -13.23 -5.01 -9.13
C MET A 213 -14.03 -5.40 -10.38
N GLN A 214 -13.48 -6.28 -11.20
CA GLN A 214 -14.10 -6.68 -12.48
C GLN A 214 -15.06 -7.87 -12.33
N VAL A 215 -14.97 -8.56 -11.20
CA VAL A 215 -15.83 -9.69 -10.83
C VAL A 215 -16.22 -9.54 -9.35
N GLU A 216 -17.11 -10.41 -8.89
CA GLU A 216 -17.65 -10.42 -7.53
C GLU A 216 -16.52 -10.55 -6.48
N ILE A 217 -16.76 -9.99 -5.28
CA ILE A 217 -15.80 -9.97 -4.17
C ILE A 217 -15.35 -11.40 -3.81
N GLU A 218 -16.31 -12.32 -3.76
CA GLU A 218 -16.08 -13.73 -3.44
C GLU A 218 -15.25 -14.44 -4.52
N ALA A 219 -15.44 -14.09 -5.78
CA ALA A 219 -14.64 -14.62 -6.88
C ALA A 219 -13.18 -14.17 -6.78
N VAL A 220 -12.93 -12.89 -6.51
CA VAL A 220 -11.55 -12.38 -6.27
C VAL A 220 -10.95 -12.99 -5.01
N ASN A 221 -11.74 -13.13 -3.93
CA ASN A 221 -11.29 -13.80 -2.71
C ASN A 221 -10.81 -15.22 -2.98
N LYS A 222 -11.60 -16.00 -3.75
CA LYS A 222 -11.21 -17.35 -4.17
C LYS A 222 -9.89 -17.34 -4.95
N ILE A 223 -9.72 -16.43 -5.90
CA ILE A 223 -8.49 -16.29 -6.69
C ILE A 223 -7.28 -16.00 -5.79
N ILE A 224 -7.44 -15.08 -4.82
CA ILE A 224 -6.39 -14.80 -3.83
C ILE A 224 -6.02 -16.05 -3.04
N HIS A 225 -7.01 -16.81 -2.59
CA HIS A 225 -6.78 -18.04 -1.81
C HIS A 225 -6.12 -19.17 -2.61
N GLU A 226 -6.39 -19.25 -3.92
CA GLU A 226 -5.84 -20.27 -4.83
C GLU A 226 -4.50 -19.84 -5.46
N ALA A 227 -4.12 -18.55 -5.36
CA ALA A 227 -2.88 -18.02 -5.93
C ALA A 227 -1.65 -18.74 -5.38
N LYS A 228 -0.73 -19.16 -6.27
CA LYS A 228 0.50 -19.87 -5.91
C LYS A 228 1.52 -18.98 -5.19
N LYS A 229 1.41 -17.66 -5.33
CA LYS A 229 2.30 -16.65 -4.75
C LYS A 229 1.56 -15.74 -3.77
N PRO A 230 2.26 -15.07 -2.84
CA PRO A 230 1.65 -14.04 -2.01
C PRO A 230 1.05 -12.92 -2.85
N VAL A 231 -0.08 -12.38 -2.39
CA VAL A 231 -0.82 -11.29 -3.06
C VAL A 231 -0.75 -10.02 -2.22
N MET A 232 -0.45 -8.91 -2.87
CA MET A 232 -0.51 -7.56 -2.32
C MET A 232 -1.87 -6.96 -2.69
N THR A 233 -2.82 -6.94 -1.77
CA THR A 233 -4.13 -6.34 -2.04
C THR A 233 -4.06 -4.82 -2.00
N ILE A 234 -4.82 -4.17 -2.87
CA ILE A 234 -4.93 -2.71 -2.95
C ILE A 234 -6.38 -2.25 -2.85
N LYS A 235 -6.55 -0.95 -2.55
CA LYS A 235 -7.87 -0.28 -2.46
C LYS A 235 -8.77 -0.84 -1.35
N SER A 236 -8.18 -1.31 -0.24
CA SER A 236 -8.91 -1.86 0.91
C SER A 236 -10.05 -0.96 1.41
N MET A 237 -9.85 0.35 1.40
CA MET A 237 -10.86 1.36 1.79
C MET A 237 -11.71 1.86 0.61
N ALA A 238 -11.69 1.20 -0.55
CA ALA A 238 -12.44 1.57 -1.75
C ALA A 238 -12.29 3.07 -2.12
N ALA A 239 -11.06 3.60 -2.03
CA ALA A 239 -10.75 5.03 -2.24
C ALA A 239 -11.56 5.96 -1.32
N GLY A 240 -11.66 5.63 -0.04
CA GLY A 240 -12.37 6.41 0.98
C GLY A 240 -13.89 6.26 0.98
N ARG A 241 -14.44 5.30 0.21
CA ARG A 241 -15.89 5.01 0.19
C ARG A 241 -16.35 4.21 1.40
N CYS A 242 -15.46 3.51 2.06
CA CYS A 242 -15.70 2.90 3.38
C CYS A 242 -14.66 3.40 4.39
N SER A 243 -15.03 3.33 5.68
CA SER A 243 -14.09 3.73 6.73
C SER A 243 -12.90 2.77 6.81
N PRO A 244 -11.74 3.23 7.32
CA PRO A 244 -10.58 2.35 7.57
C PRO A 244 -10.95 1.13 8.41
N PHE A 245 -11.76 1.31 9.46
CA PHE A 245 -12.23 0.21 10.31
C PHE A 245 -12.90 -0.90 9.51
N VAL A 246 -13.79 -0.57 8.57
CA VAL A 246 -14.48 -1.57 7.74
C VAL A 246 -13.52 -2.18 6.72
N GLY A 247 -12.83 -1.36 5.95
CA GLY A 247 -12.02 -1.82 4.81
C GLY A 247 -10.78 -2.61 5.21
N ILE A 248 -10.05 -2.13 6.20
CA ILE A 248 -8.83 -2.79 6.70
C ILE A 248 -9.18 -4.07 7.45
N THR A 249 -10.19 -4.03 8.34
CA THR A 249 -10.66 -5.23 9.06
C THR A 249 -11.16 -6.30 8.09
N PHE A 250 -11.97 -5.94 7.09
CA PHE A 250 -12.40 -6.87 6.05
C PHE A 250 -11.20 -7.52 5.36
N SER A 251 -10.25 -6.72 4.90
CA SER A 251 -9.09 -7.21 4.17
C SER A 251 -8.29 -8.23 4.99
N TYR A 252 -7.88 -7.89 6.22
CA TYR A 252 -7.06 -8.80 7.04
C TYR A 252 -7.78 -10.05 7.52
N ASN A 253 -9.12 -10.01 7.65
CA ASN A 253 -9.89 -11.20 8.04
C ASN A 253 -10.22 -12.14 6.86
N THR A 254 -9.99 -11.72 5.62
CA THR A 254 -10.41 -12.49 4.44
C THR A 254 -9.28 -12.90 3.51
N ILE A 255 -8.06 -12.37 3.69
CA ILE A 255 -6.87 -12.80 2.95
C ILE A 255 -6.07 -13.85 3.71
N ARG A 256 -5.14 -14.51 3.02
CA ARG A 256 -4.26 -15.52 3.62
C ARG A 256 -3.19 -14.90 4.54
N PRO A 257 -2.61 -15.66 5.47
CA PRO A 257 -1.53 -15.18 6.33
C PRO A 257 -0.26 -14.73 5.57
N CYS A 258 -0.04 -15.22 4.36
CA CYS A 258 1.08 -14.82 3.50
C CYS A 258 0.81 -13.55 2.68
N ASP A 259 -0.44 -13.08 2.61
CA ASP A 259 -0.83 -11.92 1.81
C ASP A 259 -0.64 -10.60 2.56
N MET A 260 -0.60 -9.53 1.80
CA MET A 260 -0.35 -8.16 2.28
C MET A 260 -1.47 -7.21 1.89
N VAL A 261 -1.63 -6.15 2.65
CA VAL A 261 -2.59 -5.06 2.37
C VAL A 261 -1.83 -3.77 2.16
N THR A 262 -2.05 -3.12 1.02
CA THR A 262 -1.50 -1.79 0.75
C THR A 262 -2.46 -0.72 1.24
N VAL A 263 -1.98 0.11 2.14
CA VAL A 263 -2.74 1.19 2.77
C VAL A 263 -2.08 2.52 2.43
N GLY A 264 -2.86 3.47 1.93
CA GLY A 264 -2.44 4.85 1.71
C GLY A 264 -3.04 5.74 2.78
N ALA A 265 -2.25 6.61 3.37
CA ALA A 265 -2.65 7.62 4.33
C ALA A 265 -2.25 9.02 3.85
N MET A 266 -2.92 10.05 4.36
CA MET A 266 -2.61 11.46 4.09
C MET A 266 -1.76 12.08 5.20
N THR A 267 -1.82 11.54 6.41
CA THR A 267 -1.14 12.08 7.60
C THR A 267 -0.52 10.97 8.44
N ALA A 268 0.42 11.34 9.31
CA ALA A 268 1.00 10.43 10.27
C ALA A 268 -0.05 9.89 11.27
N ASP A 269 -1.01 10.72 11.66
CA ASP A 269 -2.08 10.32 12.58
C ASP A 269 -2.98 9.24 11.95
N GLU A 270 -3.32 9.38 10.64
CA GLU A 270 -4.04 8.33 9.91
C GLU A 270 -3.24 7.02 9.86
N VAL A 271 -1.92 7.09 9.68
CA VAL A 271 -1.06 5.90 9.73
C VAL A 271 -1.19 5.18 11.07
N HIS A 272 -1.12 5.91 12.19
CA HIS A 272 -1.24 5.32 13.52
C HIS A 272 -2.61 4.65 13.74
N GLU A 273 -3.70 5.28 13.31
CA GLU A 273 -5.05 4.72 13.37
C GLU A 273 -5.19 3.47 12.49
N ASP A 274 -4.71 3.51 11.25
CA ASP A 274 -4.81 2.40 10.30
C ASP A 274 -3.98 1.19 10.75
N VAL A 275 -2.82 1.41 11.34
CA VAL A 275 -1.98 0.36 11.93
C VAL A 275 -2.67 -0.27 13.14
N GLU A 276 -3.27 0.54 14.02
CA GLU A 276 -4.01 0.02 15.17
C GLU A 276 -5.21 -0.83 14.74
N ILE A 277 -5.98 -0.38 13.73
CA ILE A 277 -7.09 -1.14 13.15
C ILE A 277 -6.59 -2.48 12.58
N ALA A 278 -5.50 -2.46 11.84
CA ALA A 278 -4.93 -3.65 11.22
C ALA A 278 -4.43 -4.65 12.27
N MET A 279 -3.70 -4.17 13.29
CA MET A 279 -3.24 -5.00 14.40
C MET A 279 -4.40 -5.61 15.17
N ALA A 280 -5.44 -4.81 15.45
CA ALA A 280 -6.64 -5.29 16.14
C ALA A 280 -7.37 -6.37 15.33
N ALA A 281 -7.46 -6.21 14.00
CA ALA A 281 -8.05 -7.23 13.12
C ALA A 281 -7.26 -8.53 13.15
N LEU A 282 -5.92 -8.45 13.07
CA LEU A 282 -5.03 -9.62 13.12
C LEU A 282 -5.02 -10.32 14.49
N GLU A 283 -5.24 -9.58 15.57
CA GLU A 283 -5.29 -10.07 16.95
C GLU A 283 -6.70 -10.43 17.42
N HIS A 284 -7.72 -10.27 16.56
CA HIS A 284 -9.14 -10.50 16.87
C HIS A 284 -9.61 -9.74 18.12
N ARG A 285 -9.19 -8.49 18.27
CA ARG A 285 -9.56 -7.58 19.35
C ARG A 285 -10.25 -6.31 18.85
N ARG A 286 -10.82 -5.56 19.75
CA ARG A 286 -11.31 -4.21 19.45
C ARG A 286 -10.12 -3.25 19.27
N PRO A 287 -10.09 -2.40 18.23
CA PRO A 287 -9.08 -1.35 18.11
C PRO A 287 -9.29 -0.26 19.17
N ASP A 288 -8.20 0.26 19.70
CA ASP A 288 -8.19 1.38 20.65
C ASP A 288 -8.05 2.69 19.87
N LEU A 289 -9.19 3.28 19.46
CA LEU A 289 -9.25 4.48 18.67
C LEU A 289 -9.82 5.63 19.51
N GLU A 290 -9.00 6.68 19.68
CA GLU A 290 -9.42 7.89 20.38
C GLU A 290 -10.43 8.71 19.54
N GLY A 291 -11.34 9.41 20.23
CA GLY A 291 -12.19 10.45 19.64
C GLY A 291 -13.30 10.02 18.68
N ARG A 292 -13.49 8.72 18.43
CA ARG A 292 -14.52 8.22 17.49
C ARG A 292 -15.92 8.04 18.10
N ASN A 293 -16.15 8.59 19.28
CA ASN A 293 -17.48 8.62 19.89
C ASN A 293 -18.15 9.98 19.65
N SER A 294 -19.48 9.95 19.44
CA SER A 294 -20.25 11.20 19.45
C SER A 294 -20.02 11.94 20.77
N PRO A 295 -19.77 13.26 20.75
CA PRO A 295 -19.49 14.01 21.97
C PRO A 295 -20.54 13.84 23.08
N ASN A 296 -21.80 13.59 22.72
CA ASN A 296 -22.92 13.46 23.66
C ASN A 296 -23.31 12.01 23.98
N ARG A 297 -22.59 11.02 23.42
CA ARG A 297 -22.97 9.61 23.59
C ARG A 297 -22.75 9.09 25.01
N THR A 298 -21.79 9.64 25.72
CA THR A 298 -21.52 9.32 27.13
C THR A 298 -22.62 9.84 28.06
N GLU A 299 -23.27 10.95 27.69
CA GLU A 299 -24.40 11.52 28.45
C GLU A 299 -25.74 10.80 28.19
N ILE A 300 -25.87 10.17 26.99
CA ILE A 300 -27.11 9.45 26.59
C ILE A 300 -27.14 8.03 27.16
N LEU A 301 -26.00 7.44 27.53
CA LEU A 301 -25.88 6.09 28.04
C LEU A 301 -25.68 6.01 29.55
N GLN A 302 -25.74 7.15 30.26
CA GLN A 302 -25.86 7.25 31.70
C GLN A 302 -27.33 7.40 32.09
#